data_5af071b8894a55784654a7824dd75765
#
_entry.id   5af071b8894a55784654a7824dd75765
#
_cell.length_a   1.000
_cell.length_b   1.000
_cell.length_c   1.000
_cell.angle_alpha   90.00
_cell.angle_beta   90.00
_cell.angle_gamma   90.00
#
_symmetry.space_group_name_H-M   'P 1'
#
loop_
_entity.id
_entity.type
_entity.pdbx_description
1 polymer ?
#
loop_
_entity_poly.entity_id
_entity_poly.type
_entity_poly.pdbx_seq_one_letter_code
_entity_poly.pdbx_strand_id
1 'polypeptide(L)'
;NREAKIILHNGDVMIDQRVVRKPKSPVGLMDIVSLPKIKMHVRAMLDKHGRIEFVPIKPAEAKWKLVRIENKRNVKGGHLQINLHDGTNVLSKENVKTGDVLQLSLPNMKIKKVLKFKKGAQSLIIGGTHVGSISTIKGEETTRSTKPNLVMYENFQTIRPYSFVVGEKKAMVSLPEVKL
;
A
#
# COMPACT_ATOMS: atom_id res chain seq x y z
N ASN A 1 -7.20 -8.83 25.80
CA ASN A 1 -6.49 -9.93 25.10
C ASN A 1 -7.36 -11.20 24.94
N ARG A 2 -8.10 -11.65 25.98
CA ARG A 2 -9.00 -12.83 25.92
C ARG A 2 -10.19 -12.58 24.98
N GLU A 3 -10.83 -11.43 25.08
CA GLU A 3 -11.97 -11.02 24.23
C GLU A 3 -11.58 -10.94 22.76
N ALA A 4 -10.43 -10.32 22.43
CA ALA A 4 -9.92 -10.26 21.07
C ALA A 4 -9.72 -11.65 20.45
N LYS A 5 -9.24 -12.62 21.24
CA LYS A 5 -9.11 -14.01 20.76
C LYS A 5 -10.46 -14.65 20.49
N ILE A 6 -11.49 -14.37 21.30
CA ILE A 6 -12.84 -14.87 21.10
C ILE A 6 -13.42 -14.31 19.80
N ILE A 7 -13.31 -12.99 19.57
CA ILE A 7 -13.79 -12.31 18.36
C ILE A 7 -13.10 -12.89 17.11
N LEU A 8 -11.79 -13.09 17.17
CA LEU A 8 -11.04 -13.72 16.07
C LEU A 8 -11.47 -15.16 15.82
N HIS A 9 -11.62 -15.95 16.88
CA HIS A 9 -12.04 -17.37 16.76
C HIS A 9 -13.42 -17.51 16.13
N ASN A 10 -14.33 -16.61 16.47
CA ASN A 10 -15.67 -16.54 15.87
C ASN A 10 -15.65 -16.13 14.39
N GLY A 11 -14.52 -15.65 13.87
CA GLY A 11 -14.38 -15.22 12.47
C GLY A 11 -15.00 -13.84 12.19
N ASP A 12 -15.13 -13.01 13.21
CA ASP A 12 -15.72 -11.67 13.12
C ASP A 12 -14.74 -10.60 12.58
N VAL A 13 -13.50 -10.99 12.32
CA VAL A 13 -12.45 -10.12 11.79
C VAL A 13 -12.06 -10.56 10.39
N MET A 14 -11.96 -9.61 9.49
CA MET A 14 -11.47 -9.82 8.13
C MET A 14 -10.24 -8.96 7.88
N ILE A 15 -9.22 -9.52 7.23
CA ILE A 15 -8.10 -8.80 6.65
C ILE A 15 -8.22 -8.95 5.13
N ASP A 16 -8.23 -7.84 4.40
CA ASP A 16 -8.39 -7.80 2.94
C ASP A 16 -9.60 -8.61 2.44
N GLN A 17 -10.74 -8.49 3.15
CA GLN A 17 -11.99 -9.22 2.87
C GLN A 17 -11.88 -10.75 3.06
N ARG A 18 -10.85 -11.25 3.74
CA ARG A 18 -10.68 -12.67 4.09
C ARG A 18 -10.83 -12.85 5.59
N VAL A 19 -11.64 -13.81 6.01
CA VAL A 19 -11.85 -14.11 7.44
C VAL A 19 -10.56 -14.61 8.07
N VAL A 20 -10.19 -14.00 9.17
CA VAL A 20 -8.98 -14.32 9.94
C VAL A 20 -9.37 -14.82 11.32
N ARG A 21 -8.83 -15.99 11.69
CA ARG A 21 -9.06 -16.63 13.00
C ARG A 21 -7.81 -16.72 13.86
N LYS A 22 -6.63 -16.51 13.28
CA LYS A 22 -5.36 -16.63 14.01
C LYS A 22 -4.93 -15.27 14.56
N PRO A 23 -4.66 -15.15 15.88
CA PRO A 23 -4.21 -13.89 16.48
C PRO A 23 -2.86 -13.38 15.97
N LYS A 24 -2.04 -14.26 15.39
CA LYS A 24 -0.71 -13.94 14.83
C LYS A 24 -0.76 -13.66 13.32
N SER A 25 -1.93 -13.42 12.73
CA SER A 25 -2.01 -13.04 11.32
C SER A 25 -1.36 -11.68 11.09
N PRO A 26 -0.45 -11.56 10.12
CA PRO A 26 0.23 -10.30 9.86
C PRO A 26 -0.74 -9.26 9.27
N VAL A 27 -0.51 -8.00 9.58
CA VAL A 27 -1.15 -6.84 8.97
C VAL A 27 -0.05 -5.86 8.60
N GLY A 28 0.04 -5.50 7.34
CA GLY A 28 1.05 -4.60 6.80
C GLY A 28 0.48 -3.29 6.30
N LEU A 29 1.36 -2.47 5.71
CA LEU A 29 0.99 -1.19 5.10
C LEU A 29 -0.07 -1.40 4.01
N MET A 30 -1.12 -0.56 4.01
CA MET A 30 -2.27 -0.57 3.11
C MET A 30 -3.25 -1.72 3.30
N ASP A 31 -3.01 -2.68 4.18
CA ASP A 31 -3.97 -3.73 4.48
C ASP A 31 -5.22 -3.16 5.16
N ILE A 32 -6.35 -3.81 4.91
CA ILE A 32 -7.64 -3.37 5.43
C ILE A 32 -8.15 -4.37 6.44
N VAL A 33 -8.35 -3.91 7.66
CA VAL A 33 -9.00 -4.69 8.71
C VAL A 33 -10.46 -4.27 8.79
N SER A 34 -11.37 -5.24 8.72
CA SER A 34 -12.81 -5.04 8.75
C SER A 34 -13.47 -5.84 9.86
N LEU A 35 -14.36 -5.20 10.58
CA LEU A 35 -15.24 -5.82 11.58
C LEU A 35 -16.70 -5.65 11.12
N PRO A 36 -17.23 -6.58 10.33
CA PRO A 36 -18.56 -6.42 9.69
C PRO A 36 -19.71 -6.24 10.68
N LYS A 37 -19.64 -6.89 11.85
CA LYS A 37 -20.69 -6.82 12.89
C LYS A 37 -20.93 -5.39 13.39
N ILE A 38 -19.88 -4.60 13.49
CA ILE A 38 -19.96 -3.19 13.93
C ILE A 38 -19.80 -2.20 12.77
N LYS A 39 -19.79 -2.69 11.51
CA LYS A 39 -19.62 -1.90 10.28
C LYS A 39 -18.37 -1.02 10.28
N MET A 40 -17.31 -1.48 10.94
CA MET A 40 -16.04 -0.76 11.06
C MET A 40 -15.04 -1.28 10.04
N HIS A 41 -14.40 -0.35 9.33
CA HIS A 41 -13.31 -0.65 8.40
C HIS A 41 -12.17 0.31 8.68
N VAL A 42 -10.96 -0.24 8.81
CA VAL A 42 -9.75 0.56 9.05
C VAL A 42 -8.65 0.11 8.09
N ARG A 43 -7.83 1.05 7.66
CA ARG A 43 -6.65 0.78 6.84
C ARG A 43 -5.38 1.02 7.66
N ALA A 44 -4.43 0.10 7.54
CA ALA A 44 -3.12 0.25 8.14
C ALA A 44 -2.28 1.25 7.32
N MET A 45 -1.92 2.34 7.95
CA MET A 45 -1.08 3.42 7.40
C MET A 45 0.16 3.62 8.28
N LEU A 46 1.05 4.50 7.89
CA LEU A 46 2.18 4.92 8.71
C LEU A 46 1.94 6.31 9.30
N ASP A 47 2.24 6.46 10.57
CA ASP A 47 2.30 7.75 11.27
C ASP A 47 3.62 8.49 10.97
N LYS A 48 3.80 9.67 11.57
CA LYS A 48 5.03 10.49 11.47
C LYS A 48 6.27 9.82 12.10
N HIS A 49 6.09 8.79 12.90
CA HIS A 49 7.15 8.05 13.58
C HIS A 49 7.46 6.70 12.90
N GLY A 50 6.79 6.40 11.77
CA GLY A 50 6.94 5.13 11.06
C GLY A 50 6.24 3.95 11.73
N ARG A 51 5.31 4.20 12.66
CA ARG A 51 4.49 3.18 13.31
C ARG A 51 3.22 2.94 12.51
N ILE A 52 2.69 1.73 12.57
CA ILE A 52 1.40 1.42 11.95
C ILE A 52 0.28 2.09 12.76
N GLU A 53 -0.50 2.92 12.08
CA GLU A 53 -1.72 3.54 12.57
C GLU A 53 -2.92 3.03 11.77
N PHE A 54 -4.04 2.79 12.46
CA PHE A 54 -5.27 2.33 11.81
C PHE A 54 -6.21 3.51 11.55
N VAL A 55 -6.36 3.88 10.29
CA VAL A 55 -7.19 4.99 9.83
C VAL A 55 -8.58 4.48 9.47
N PRO A 56 -9.67 5.02 10.05
CA PRO A 56 -11.03 4.67 9.65
C PRO A 56 -11.28 5.02 8.18
N ILE A 57 -11.91 4.10 7.44
CA ILE A 57 -12.22 4.27 6.03
C ILE A 57 -13.70 3.99 5.74
N LYS A 58 -14.19 4.53 4.62
CA LYS A 58 -15.55 4.27 4.14
C LYS A 58 -15.68 2.85 3.59
N PRO A 59 -16.89 2.22 3.64
CA PRO A 59 -17.10 0.86 3.11
C PRO A 59 -16.78 0.72 1.61
N ALA A 60 -16.91 1.79 0.83
CA ALA A 60 -16.55 1.80 -0.58
C ALA A 60 -15.02 1.66 -0.79
N GLU A 61 -14.24 2.26 0.11
CA GLU A 61 -12.78 2.21 0.11
C GLU A 61 -12.26 0.86 0.61
N ALA A 62 -13.01 0.18 1.48
CA ALA A 62 -12.67 -1.16 1.98
C ALA A 62 -12.73 -2.28 0.92
N LYS A 63 -13.20 -2.00 -0.30
CA LYS A 63 -13.29 -2.97 -1.40
C LYS A 63 -12.03 -3.03 -2.28
N TRP A 64 -11.01 -2.25 -1.97
CA TRP A 64 -9.78 -2.21 -2.75
C TRP A 64 -8.59 -1.73 -1.90
N LYS A 65 -7.38 -2.15 -2.28
CA LYS A 65 -6.15 -1.67 -1.67
C LYS A 65 -5.12 -1.24 -2.71
N LEU A 66 -4.15 -0.44 -2.27
CA LEU A 66 -2.99 -0.07 -3.07
C LEU A 66 -1.82 -0.99 -2.71
N VAL A 67 -1.14 -1.50 -3.73
CA VAL A 67 0.04 -2.37 -3.56
C VAL A 67 1.14 -1.96 -4.53
N ARG A 68 2.36 -1.82 -4.02
CA ARG A 68 3.52 -1.44 -4.84
C ARG A 68 4.14 -2.67 -5.48
N ILE A 69 4.60 -2.51 -6.71
CA ILE A 69 5.35 -3.52 -7.46
C ILE A 69 6.79 -3.49 -7.01
N GLU A 70 7.25 -4.57 -6.36
CA GLU A 70 8.64 -4.73 -5.95
C GLU A 70 9.49 -5.37 -7.05
N ASN A 71 8.94 -6.40 -7.69
CA ASN A 71 9.65 -7.12 -8.73
C ASN A 71 8.68 -7.64 -9.79
N LYS A 72 9.21 -7.99 -10.94
CA LYS A 72 8.46 -8.61 -12.03
C LYS A 72 9.28 -9.69 -12.72
N ARG A 73 8.64 -10.79 -13.08
CA ARG A 73 9.28 -11.94 -13.76
C ARG A 73 8.38 -12.46 -14.87
N ASN A 74 9.00 -12.75 -16.02
CA ASN A 74 8.30 -13.46 -17.08
C ASN A 74 8.16 -14.94 -16.71
N VAL A 75 6.95 -15.47 -16.84
CA VAL A 75 6.63 -16.88 -16.61
C VAL A 75 6.19 -17.54 -17.90
N LYS A 76 6.18 -18.88 -17.93
CA LYS A 76 5.76 -19.67 -19.09
C LYS A 76 4.35 -19.22 -19.55
N GLY A 77 4.11 -19.21 -20.86
CA GLY A 77 2.84 -18.78 -21.44
C GLY A 77 2.71 -17.27 -21.71
N GLY A 78 3.83 -16.52 -21.67
CA GLY A 78 3.84 -15.08 -22.01
C GLY A 78 3.16 -14.18 -20.99
N HIS A 79 2.97 -14.67 -19.76
CA HIS A 79 2.44 -13.88 -18.67
C HIS A 79 3.56 -13.23 -17.86
N LEU A 80 3.28 -12.03 -17.33
CA LEU A 80 4.14 -11.32 -16.40
C LEU A 80 3.66 -11.60 -14.98
N GLN A 81 4.48 -12.24 -14.15
CA GLN A 81 4.27 -12.34 -12.73
C GLN A 81 4.78 -11.08 -12.06
N ILE A 82 3.92 -10.42 -11.31
CA ILE A 82 4.20 -9.20 -10.57
C ILE A 82 4.24 -9.55 -9.09
N ASN A 83 5.38 -9.30 -8.45
CA ASN A 83 5.57 -9.50 -7.01
C ASN A 83 5.31 -8.18 -6.29
N LEU A 84 4.42 -8.21 -5.31
CA LEU A 84 3.92 -7.04 -4.61
C LEU A 84 4.56 -6.92 -3.22
N HIS A 85 4.54 -5.71 -2.65
CA HIS A 85 5.18 -5.41 -1.35
C HIS A 85 4.55 -6.17 -0.18
N ASP A 86 3.30 -6.62 -0.30
CA ASP A 86 2.60 -7.45 0.69
C ASP A 86 2.92 -8.95 0.58
N GLY A 87 3.85 -9.33 -0.30
CA GLY A 87 4.24 -10.72 -0.56
C GLY A 87 3.30 -11.47 -1.51
N THR A 88 2.20 -10.87 -1.97
CA THR A 88 1.31 -11.49 -2.94
C THR A 88 1.85 -11.38 -4.36
N ASN A 89 1.40 -12.29 -5.23
CA ASN A 89 1.78 -12.32 -6.64
C ASN A 89 0.54 -12.25 -7.51
N VAL A 90 0.61 -11.44 -8.56
CA VAL A 90 -0.47 -11.29 -9.55
C VAL A 90 0.09 -11.55 -10.95
N LEU A 91 -0.66 -12.30 -11.76
CA LEU A 91 -0.35 -12.49 -13.17
C LEU A 91 -1.06 -11.42 -14.00
N SER A 92 -0.33 -10.75 -14.86
CA SER A 92 -0.87 -9.71 -15.74
C SER A 92 -0.16 -9.71 -17.10
N LYS A 93 -0.81 -9.12 -18.09
CA LYS A 93 -0.21 -8.78 -19.39
C LYS A 93 0.08 -7.28 -19.52
N GLU A 94 -0.23 -6.51 -18.47
CA GLU A 94 -0.04 -5.06 -18.50
C GLU A 94 1.44 -4.66 -18.45
N ASN A 95 1.79 -3.60 -19.17
CA ASN A 95 3.13 -3.04 -19.13
C ASN A 95 3.29 -2.16 -17.89
N VAL A 96 3.88 -2.75 -16.85
CA VAL A 96 4.15 -2.10 -15.56
C VAL A 96 5.64 -2.06 -15.27
N LYS A 97 6.05 -1.12 -14.41
CA LYS A 97 7.43 -0.98 -13.93
C LYS A 97 7.50 -1.21 -12.42
N THR A 98 8.66 -1.62 -11.93
CA THR A 98 8.94 -1.66 -10.49
C THR A 98 8.78 -0.25 -9.91
N GLY A 99 8.17 -0.15 -8.72
CA GLY A 99 7.83 1.13 -8.10
C GLY A 99 6.45 1.68 -8.49
N ASP A 100 5.82 1.19 -9.58
CA ASP A 100 4.42 1.50 -9.86
C ASP A 100 3.54 0.87 -8.77
N VAL A 101 2.36 1.45 -8.56
CA VAL A 101 1.40 0.98 -7.57
C VAL A 101 0.13 0.52 -8.28
N LEU A 102 -0.36 -0.65 -7.89
CA LEU A 102 -1.60 -1.23 -8.39
C LEU A 102 -2.73 -0.97 -7.41
N GLN A 103 -3.88 -0.58 -7.93
CA GLN A 103 -5.14 -0.63 -7.21
C GLN A 103 -5.78 -2.00 -7.46
N LEU A 104 -5.80 -2.84 -6.42
CA LEU A 104 -6.38 -4.18 -6.50
C LEU A 104 -7.76 -4.22 -5.85
N SER A 105 -8.70 -4.90 -6.50
CA SER A 105 -10.00 -5.19 -5.89
C SER A 105 -9.88 -6.35 -4.91
N LEU A 106 -10.53 -6.24 -3.78
CA LEU A 106 -10.63 -7.29 -2.76
C LEU A 106 -11.99 -8.00 -2.88
N PRO A 107 -12.07 -9.30 -2.60
CA PRO A 107 -10.98 -10.24 -2.26
C PRO A 107 -10.23 -10.82 -3.48
N ASN A 108 -10.67 -10.54 -4.71
CA ASN A 108 -10.27 -11.26 -5.93
C ASN A 108 -8.90 -10.83 -6.49
N MET A 109 -8.26 -9.81 -5.92
CA MET A 109 -6.94 -9.29 -6.31
C MET A 109 -6.84 -8.89 -7.81
N LYS A 110 -7.97 -8.50 -8.44
CA LYS A 110 -7.98 -8.03 -9.83
C LYS A 110 -7.48 -6.60 -9.91
N ILE A 111 -6.62 -6.32 -10.89
CA ILE A 111 -6.09 -4.98 -11.16
C ILE A 111 -7.24 -4.09 -11.65
N LYS A 112 -7.50 -2.98 -10.97
CA LYS A 112 -8.47 -1.96 -11.38
C LYS A 112 -7.79 -0.77 -12.06
N LYS A 113 -6.66 -0.35 -11.52
CA LYS A 113 -5.91 0.81 -12.01
C LYS A 113 -4.43 0.63 -11.72
N VAL A 114 -3.59 1.17 -12.60
CA VAL A 114 -2.14 1.27 -12.42
C VAL A 114 -1.79 2.73 -12.16
N LEU A 115 -1.22 3.02 -11.01
CA LEU A 115 -0.67 4.32 -10.66
C LEU A 115 0.82 4.30 -10.99
N LYS A 116 1.20 5.00 -12.04
CA LYS A 116 2.59 5.03 -12.50
C LYS A 116 3.43 5.93 -11.61
N PHE A 117 4.64 5.48 -11.32
CA PHE A 117 5.66 6.30 -10.67
C PHE A 117 6.18 7.34 -11.68
N LYS A 118 5.66 8.58 -11.58
CA LYS A 118 6.00 9.68 -12.50
C LYS A 118 5.97 11.03 -11.79
N LYS A 119 6.61 12.02 -12.41
CA LYS A 119 6.52 13.42 -11.98
C LYS A 119 5.06 13.87 -11.87
N GLY A 120 4.72 14.56 -10.80
CA GLY A 120 3.37 15.04 -10.48
C GLY A 120 2.50 14.04 -9.71
N ALA A 121 2.94 12.79 -9.52
CA ALA A 121 2.22 11.82 -8.70
C ALA A 121 2.37 12.14 -7.20
N GLN A 122 1.31 11.88 -6.44
CA GLN A 122 1.32 11.96 -4.98
C GLN A 122 1.92 10.69 -4.39
N SER A 123 2.87 10.84 -3.50
CA SER A 123 3.58 9.74 -2.86
C SER A 123 3.53 9.86 -1.34
N LEU A 124 3.25 8.75 -0.67
CA LEU A 124 3.45 8.55 0.76
C LEU A 124 4.91 8.14 0.98
N ILE A 125 5.57 8.77 1.94
CA ILE A 125 6.92 8.41 2.34
C ILE A 125 6.84 7.32 3.39
N ILE A 126 7.45 6.16 3.12
CA ILE A 126 7.36 4.98 3.99
C ILE A 126 8.61 4.73 4.81
N GLY A 127 9.62 5.59 4.69
CA GLY A 127 10.87 5.47 5.46
C GLY A 127 11.71 6.74 5.42
N GLY A 128 12.71 6.79 6.31
CA GLY A 128 13.59 7.95 6.47
C GLY A 128 12.98 9.03 7.36
N THR A 129 13.59 10.22 7.37
CA THR A 129 13.23 11.33 8.26
C THR A 129 11.81 11.87 8.03
N HIS A 130 11.29 11.75 6.80
CA HIS A 130 9.96 12.29 6.42
C HIS A 130 8.87 11.20 6.34
N VAL A 131 9.05 10.08 7.05
CA VAL A 131 8.08 8.99 7.07
C VAL A 131 6.67 9.48 7.45
N GLY A 132 5.63 8.87 6.85
CA GLY A 132 4.23 9.25 7.08
C GLY A 132 3.77 10.51 6.34
N SER A 133 4.69 11.31 5.79
CA SER A 133 4.32 12.50 5.02
C SER A 133 3.90 12.15 3.59
N ILE A 134 3.04 13.00 3.02
CA ILE A 134 2.66 12.92 1.60
C ILE A 134 3.20 14.12 0.86
N SER A 135 3.81 13.84 -0.28
CA SER A 135 4.41 14.89 -1.10
C SER A 135 4.31 14.55 -2.59
N THR A 136 4.41 15.58 -3.43
CA THR A 136 4.35 15.42 -4.89
C THR A 136 5.74 15.15 -5.46
N ILE A 137 5.87 14.13 -6.27
CA ILE A 137 7.10 13.79 -6.97
C ILE A 137 7.43 14.90 -7.98
N LYS A 138 8.58 15.55 -7.85
CA LYS A 138 9.08 16.57 -8.78
C LYS A 138 9.99 15.97 -9.85
N GLY A 139 10.71 14.91 -9.50
CA GLY A 139 11.62 14.23 -10.41
C GLY A 139 12.26 13.01 -9.79
N GLU A 140 12.99 12.27 -10.61
CA GLU A 140 13.82 11.13 -10.21
C GLU A 140 15.21 11.34 -10.77
N GLU A 141 16.23 11.19 -9.93
CA GLU A 141 17.64 11.22 -10.32
C GLU A 141 18.17 9.79 -10.34
N THR A 142 18.61 9.36 -11.52
CA THR A 142 19.18 8.02 -11.70
C THR A 142 20.63 8.01 -11.29
N THR A 143 20.96 7.29 -10.24
CA THR A 143 22.32 7.13 -9.75
C THR A 143 23.02 6.02 -10.52
N ARG A 144 24.17 6.34 -11.18
CA ARG A 144 25.00 5.33 -11.88
C ARG A 144 25.93 4.58 -10.91
N SER A 145 25.39 4.11 -9.80
CA SER A 145 26.13 3.37 -8.77
C SER A 145 25.23 2.31 -8.15
N THR A 146 25.74 1.52 -7.22
CA THR A 146 24.97 0.57 -6.42
C THR A 146 23.97 1.21 -5.45
N LYS A 147 24.07 2.53 -5.27
CA LYS A 147 23.10 3.28 -4.43
C LYS A 147 21.75 3.37 -5.14
N PRO A 148 20.63 3.31 -4.39
CA PRO A 148 19.30 3.46 -4.97
C PRO A 148 19.12 4.86 -5.57
N ASN A 149 18.29 4.94 -6.61
CA ASN A 149 17.90 6.22 -7.22
C ASN A 149 17.26 7.15 -6.20
N LEU A 150 17.49 8.44 -6.38
CA LEU A 150 16.92 9.52 -5.56
C LEU A 150 15.62 10.02 -6.18
N VAL A 151 14.64 10.30 -5.34
CA VAL A 151 13.38 10.93 -5.72
C VAL A 151 13.33 12.31 -5.11
N MET A 152 13.15 13.32 -5.95
CA MET A 152 13.07 14.72 -5.54
C MET A 152 11.62 15.11 -5.29
N TYR A 153 11.39 15.70 -4.14
CA TYR A 153 10.16 16.35 -3.72
C TYR A 153 10.33 17.86 -3.65
N GLU A 154 9.35 18.58 -3.16
CA GLU A 154 9.41 20.06 -3.12
C GLU A 154 10.47 20.57 -2.16
N ASN A 155 10.56 20.01 -0.96
CA ASN A 155 11.40 20.50 0.13
C ASN A 155 12.47 19.50 0.58
N PHE A 156 12.48 18.30 0.03
CA PHE A 156 13.41 17.23 0.42
C PHE A 156 13.60 16.22 -0.71
N GLN A 157 14.58 15.35 -0.52
CA GLN A 157 14.84 14.20 -1.37
C GLN A 157 14.91 12.92 -0.54
N THR A 158 14.54 11.81 -1.13
CA THR A 158 14.62 10.49 -0.49
C THR A 158 14.96 9.42 -1.52
N ILE A 159 15.30 8.22 -1.05
CA ILE A 159 15.57 7.09 -1.94
C ILE A 159 14.26 6.51 -2.50
N ARG A 160 14.31 6.02 -3.72
CA ARG A 160 13.14 5.46 -4.41
C ARG A 160 12.39 4.38 -3.62
N PRO A 161 13.04 3.44 -2.90
CA PRO A 161 12.34 2.46 -2.07
C PRO A 161 11.44 3.06 -0.99
N TYR A 162 11.68 4.29 -0.54
CA TYR A 162 10.86 4.97 0.46
C TYR A 162 9.64 5.70 -0.11
N SER A 163 9.49 5.71 -1.43
CA SER A 163 8.38 6.37 -2.12
C SER A 163 7.28 5.36 -2.46
N PHE A 164 6.07 5.62 -2.03
CA PHE A 164 4.88 4.80 -2.30
C PHE A 164 3.80 5.67 -2.94
N VAL A 165 3.51 5.49 -4.22
CA VAL A 165 2.53 6.31 -4.95
C VAL A 165 1.12 6.02 -4.43
N VAL A 166 0.41 7.06 -4.00
CA VAL A 166 -0.96 6.97 -3.46
C VAL A 166 -2.01 7.65 -4.35
N GLY A 167 -1.57 8.33 -5.41
CA GLY A 167 -2.48 8.98 -6.35
C GLY A 167 -1.75 9.71 -7.47
N GLU A 168 -2.49 10.15 -8.49
CA GLU A 168 -1.91 10.91 -9.61
C GLU A 168 -1.79 12.41 -9.29
N LYS A 169 -2.90 13.07 -8.93
CA LYS A 169 -2.96 14.50 -8.55
C LYS A 169 -3.40 14.68 -7.11
N LYS A 170 -4.25 13.77 -6.61
CA LYS A 170 -4.73 13.73 -5.23
C LYS A 170 -4.55 12.31 -4.70
N ALA A 171 -4.30 12.18 -3.39
CA ALA A 171 -4.28 10.88 -2.74
C ALA A 171 -5.65 10.21 -2.90
N MET A 172 -5.64 8.93 -3.26
CA MET A 172 -6.85 8.11 -3.44
C MET A 172 -7.29 7.45 -2.13
N VAL A 173 -6.44 7.48 -1.12
CA VAL A 173 -6.66 6.86 0.18
C VAL A 173 -6.95 7.92 1.23
N SER A 174 -7.79 7.58 2.21
CA SER A 174 -7.98 8.39 3.40
C SER A 174 -6.68 8.42 4.20
N LEU A 175 -6.27 9.60 4.63
CA LEU A 175 -5.01 9.84 5.32
C LEU A 175 -5.25 9.90 6.82
N PRO A 176 -4.24 9.54 7.65
CA PRO A 176 -4.32 9.81 9.07
C PRO A 176 -4.46 11.31 9.28
N GLU A 177 -5.38 11.72 10.16
CA GLU A 177 -5.49 13.11 10.57
C GLU A 177 -4.20 13.49 11.30
N VAL A 178 -3.57 14.54 10.80
CA VAL A 178 -2.41 15.12 11.49
C VAL A 178 -2.93 15.76 12.76
N LYS A 179 -2.94 15.00 13.86
CA LYS A 179 -3.07 15.63 15.19
C LYS A 179 -1.83 16.50 15.39
N LEU A 180 -2.08 17.81 15.33
CA LEU A 180 -1.10 18.86 15.70
C LEU A 180 -0.75 18.73 17.17
#